data_e200821b31ee978dd5ba3ff1e517ef2c
#
_entry.id   e200821b31ee978dd5ba3ff1e517ef2c
#
_cell.length_a   1.000
_cell.length_b   1.000
_cell.length_c   1.000
_cell.angle_alpha   90.00
_cell.angle_beta   90.00
_cell.angle_gamma   90.00
#
_symmetry.space_group_name_H-M   'P 1'
#
loop_
_entity.id
_entity.type
_entity.pdbx_description
1 polymer ?
#
loop_
_entity_poly.entity_id
_entity_poly.type
_entity_poly.pdbx_seq_one_letter_code
_entity_poly.pdbx_strand_id
1 'polypeptide(L)'
;MKKKLTTLALVLIAALSMFALCACNNGPSSEEVIREGLSEEFDMIVNKKGDDWDEMISDIEDEAEFSQLGIDAEEFVNVLFDGFDYEITSVDVDEEDDTAVAHVTLTAKSMKDVMAALEQVADDFTSDPNNYAGLSEDELYKKVGELMMDAIRGVESREIDVDLECERDEDGNWSEADSVEDEITNALMS
;
A
#
# COMPACT_ATOMS: atom_id res chain seq x y z
N MET A 1 11.17 -16.67 -0.70
CA MET A 1 11.23 -15.20 -0.76
C MET A 1 10.10 -14.60 -1.61
N LYS A 2 9.81 -15.06 -2.85
CA LYS A 2 8.74 -14.46 -3.69
C LYS A 2 7.32 -14.45 -3.09
N LYS A 3 6.95 -15.42 -2.25
CA LYS A 3 5.62 -15.46 -1.59
C LYS A 3 5.46 -14.43 -0.45
N LYS A 4 6.53 -13.96 0.15
CA LYS A 4 6.51 -13.05 1.30
C LYS A 4 6.47 -11.57 0.90
N LEU A 5 6.92 -11.25 -0.31
CA LEU A 5 6.81 -9.90 -0.87
C LEU A 5 5.40 -9.59 -1.40
N THR A 6 4.66 -10.64 -1.76
CA THR A 6 3.24 -10.49 -2.13
C THR A 6 2.41 -10.03 -0.93
N THR A 7 2.79 -10.43 0.30
CA THR A 7 2.12 -9.99 1.53
C THR A 7 2.31 -8.48 1.78
N LEU A 8 3.46 -7.92 1.40
CA LEU A 8 3.72 -6.48 1.57
C LEU A 8 2.88 -5.61 0.62
N ALA A 9 2.66 -6.08 -0.61
CA ALA A 9 1.74 -5.45 -1.56
C ALA A 9 0.28 -5.61 -1.13
N LEU A 10 -0.09 -6.77 -0.56
CA LEU A 10 -1.42 -7.05 -0.01
C LEU A 10 -1.82 -6.12 1.15
N VAL A 11 -0.88 -5.60 1.92
CA VAL A 11 -1.15 -4.66 3.02
C VAL A 11 -1.70 -3.32 2.50
N LEU A 12 -1.23 -2.88 1.32
CA LEU A 12 -1.74 -1.66 0.67
C LEU A 12 -3.17 -1.84 0.16
N ILE A 13 -3.55 -3.05 -0.17
CA ILE A 13 -4.79 -3.40 -0.85
C ILE A 13 -5.90 -3.74 0.15
N ALA A 14 -5.56 -4.32 1.29
CA ALA A 14 -6.53 -4.63 2.35
C ALA A 14 -7.18 -3.37 2.96
N ALA A 15 -6.56 -2.19 2.76
CA ALA A 15 -7.11 -0.91 3.20
C ALA A 15 -8.19 -0.34 2.26
N LEU A 16 -8.26 -0.81 1.02
CA LEU A 16 -9.20 -0.35 0.01
C LEU A 16 -10.42 -1.30 -0.03
N SER A 17 -11.24 -1.34 0.99
CA SER A 17 -12.38 -2.23 1.00
C SER A 17 -13.71 -1.52 1.26
N MET A 18 -14.50 -1.45 0.18
CA MET A 18 -15.94 -1.25 0.13
C MET A 18 -16.50 0.04 0.73
N PHE A 19 -16.49 1.10 -0.05
CA PHE A 19 -17.42 2.19 0.20
C PHE A 19 -18.79 1.87 -0.43
N ALA A 20 -19.82 1.73 0.40
CA ALA A 20 -21.20 1.58 -0.05
C ALA A 20 -21.92 2.93 0.08
N LEU A 21 -21.81 3.80 -0.91
CA LEU A 21 -22.52 5.08 -0.94
C LEU A 21 -23.71 4.98 -1.90
N CYS A 22 -24.92 5.13 -1.35
CA CYS A 22 -26.15 5.11 -2.14
C CYS A 22 -26.35 6.39 -2.94
N ALA A 23 -26.32 6.30 -4.26
CA ALA A 23 -26.80 7.37 -5.15
C ALA A 23 -28.34 7.36 -5.16
N CYS A 24 -28.98 8.17 -4.31
CA CYS A 24 -30.43 8.41 -4.39
C CYS A 24 -30.73 9.44 -5.50
N ASN A 25 -31.88 9.32 -6.16
CA ASN A 25 -32.37 10.07 -7.33
C ASN A 25 -32.47 11.61 -7.17
N ASN A 26 -31.93 12.21 -6.10
CA ASN A 26 -31.64 13.63 -5.85
C ASN A 26 -30.38 13.80 -4.97
N GLY A 27 -29.49 12.81 -4.95
CA GLY A 27 -28.22 12.77 -4.24
C GLY A 27 -27.04 13.26 -5.11
N PRO A 28 -25.81 13.05 -4.62
CA PRO A 28 -24.60 13.31 -5.40
C PRO A 28 -24.58 12.47 -6.69
N SER A 29 -23.83 12.93 -7.69
CA SER A 29 -23.62 12.16 -8.92
C SER A 29 -22.75 10.92 -8.64
N SER A 30 -22.81 9.92 -9.54
CA SER A 30 -21.95 8.73 -9.45
C SER A 30 -20.46 9.11 -9.34
N GLU A 31 -20.02 10.13 -10.11
CA GLU A 31 -18.65 10.65 -10.01
C GLU A 31 -18.33 11.18 -8.60
N GLU A 32 -19.24 11.97 -8.00
CA GLU A 32 -19.04 12.53 -6.66
C GLU A 32 -18.98 11.42 -5.60
N VAL A 33 -19.84 10.40 -5.72
CA VAL A 33 -19.87 9.24 -4.81
C VAL A 33 -18.56 8.47 -4.86
N ILE A 34 -18.09 8.11 -6.07
CA ILE A 34 -16.84 7.37 -6.26
C ILE A 34 -15.65 8.18 -5.74
N ARG A 35 -15.61 9.48 -6.09
CA ARG A 35 -14.54 10.37 -5.63
C ARG A 35 -14.50 10.51 -4.12
N GLU A 36 -15.66 10.63 -3.45
CA GLU A 36 -15.77 10.71 -2.00
C GLU A 36 -15.27 9.41 -1.35
N GLY A 37 -15.74 8.23 -1.85
CA GLY A 37 -15.33 6.94 -1.33
C GLY A 37 -13.82 6.72 -1.42
N LEU A 38 -13.24 6.87 -2.63
CA LEU A 38 -11.79 6.75 -2.82
C LEU A 38 -11.00 7.75 -1.97
N SER A 39 -11.54 8.98 -1.79
CA SER A 39 -10.88 9.97 -0.94
C SER A 39 -10.88 9.55 0.53
N GLU A 40 -11.95 8.95 1.05
CA GLU A 40 -12.00 8.45 2.42
C GLU A 40 -10.94 7.38 2.66
N GLU A 41 -10.79 6.45 1.71
CA GLU A 41 -9.79 5.36 1.76
C GLU A 41 -8.35 5.90 1.71
N PHE A 42 -8.04 6.74 0.73
CA PHE A 42 -6.70 7.31 0.63
C PHE A 42 -6.36 8.27 1.78
N ASP A 43 -7.33 9.02 2.27
CA ASP A 43 -7.18 9.92 3.41
C ASP A 43 -6.81 9.17 4.69
N MET A 44 -7.24 7.93 4.86
CA MET A 44 -6.82 7.06 5.95
C MET A 44 -5.30 6.85 5.93
N ILE A 45 -4.73 6.59 4.74
CA ILE A 45 -3.28 6.40 4.55
C ILE A 45 -2.53 7.72 4.74
N VAL A 46 -3.00 8.82 4.13
CA VAL A 46 -2.39 10.15 4.25
C VAL A 46 -2.36 10.62 5.71
N ASN A 47 -3.48 10.44 6.41
CA ASN A 47 -3.64 10.87 7.80
C ASN A 47 -3.07 9.87 8.82
N LYS A 48 -2.76 8.63 8.38
CA LYS A 48 -2.27 7.54 9.25
C LYS A 48 -3.20 7.31 10.44
N LYS A 49 -4.49 7.12 10.17
CA LYS A 49 -5.54 7.03 11.20
C LYS A 49 -6.74 6.24 10.69
N GLY A 50 -7.43 5.62 11.63
CA GLY A 50 -8.67 4.88 11.41
C GLY A 50 -8.54 3.44 11.87
N ASP A 51 -9.69 2.76 11.96
CA ASP A 51 -9.73 1.38 12.44
C ASP A 51 -8.96 0.47 11.46
N ASP A 52 -9.06 0.71 10.15
CA ASP A 52 -8.37 -0.06 9.11
C ASP A 52 -6.85 0.16 9.13
N TRP A 53 -6.41 1.41 9.45
CA TRP A 53 -4.99 1.69 9.68
C TRP A 53 -4.44 0.92 10.88
N ASP A 54 -5.19 0.88 11.97
CA ASP A 54 -4.80 0.16 13.19
C ASP A 54 -4.83 -1.37 12.95
N GLU A 55 -5.79 -1.88 12.16
CA GLU A 55 -5.87 -3.29 11.76
C GLU A 55 -4.65 -3.69 10.90
N MET A 56 -4.29 -2.89 9.92
CA MET A 56 -3.09 -3.11 9.09
C MET A 56 -1.81 -3.20 9.93
N ILE A 57 -1.63 -2.34 10.94
CA ILE A 57 -0.49 -2.41 11.86
C ILE A 57 -0.56 -3.71 12.66
N SER A 58 -1.73 -4.08 13.17
CA SER A 58 -1.94 -5.30 13.97
C SER A 58 -1.62 -6.57 13.17
N ASP A 59 -2.01 -6.62 11.91
CA ASP A 59 -1.71 -7.75 11.02
C ASP A 59 -0.20 -7.94 10.82
N ILE A 60 0.53 -6.84 10.73
CA ILE A 60 2.00 -6.87 10.62
C ILE A 60 2.64 -7.27 11.95
N GLU A 61 2.13 -6.81 13.09
CA GLU A 61 2.62 -7.19 14.42
C GLU A 61 2.51 -8.70 14.68
N ASP A 62 1.45 -9.32 14.17
CA ASP A 62 1.23 -10.77 14.29
C ASP A 62 2.21 -11.61 13.44
N GLU A 63 2.91 -11.00 12.49
CA GLU A 63 3.96 -11.65 11.70
C GLU A 63 5.24 -11.82 12.53
N ALA A 64 5.47 -13.03 13.02
CA ALA A 64 6.60 -13.38 13.90
C ALA A 64 7.98 -12.97 13.37
N GLU A 65 8.12 -12.78 12.06
CA GLU A 65 9.37 -12.40 11.40
C GLU A 65 9.80 -10.96 11.71
N PHE A 66 8.84 -10.02 11.78
CA PHE A 66 9.12 -8.63 12.14
C PHE A 66 9.66 -8.52 13.55
N SER A 67 9.05 -9.22 14.50
CA SER A 67 9.50 -9.30 15.89
C SER A 67 10.93 -9.84 16.01
N GLN A 68 11.30 -10.88 15.24
CA GLN A 68 12.66 -11.43 15.25
C GLN A 68 13.70 -10.46 14.71
N LEU A 69 13.33 -9.67 13.68
CA LEU A 69 14.18 -8.63 13.10
C LEU A 69 14.29 -7.40 14.00
N GLY A 70 13.48 -7.33 15.07
CA GLY A 70 13.40 -6.17 15.95
C GLY A 70 12.79 -4.94 15.27
N ILE A 71 11.97 -5.16 14.23
CA ILE A 71 11.24 -4.11 13.52
C ILE A 71 9.92 -3.90 14.25
N ASP A 72 9.63 -2.65 14.57
CA ASP A 72 8.34 -2.20 15.06
C ASP A 72 7.38 -2.04 13.88
N ALA A 73 6.17 -2.62 13.99
CA ALA A 73 5.21 -2.63 12.88
C ALA A 73 4.70 -1.23 12.53
N GLU A 74 4.40 -0.41 13.56
CA GLU A 74 3.97 0.98 13.34
C GLU A 74 5.07 1.79 12.66
N GLU A 75 6.33 1.64 13.10
CA GLU A 75 7.47 2.31 12.47
C GLU A 75 7.64 1.85 11.02
N PHE A 76 7.50 0.55 10.75
CA PHE A 76 7.60 -0.01 9.41
C PHE A 76 6.56 0.59 8.46
N VAL A 77 5.28 0.56 8.85
CA VAL A 77 4.17 1.13 8.07
C VAL A 77 4.38 2.62 7.84
N ASN A 78 4.76 3.35 8.88
CA ASN A 78 5.04 4.78 8.77
C ASN A 78 6.17 5.11 7.79
N VAL A 79 7.22 4.28 7.75
CA VAL A 79 8.36 4.45 6.82
C VAL A 79 7.97 4.07 5.40
N LEU A 80 7.15 3.03 5.22
CA LEU A 80 6.69 2.57 3.92
C LEU A 80 5.81 3.62 3.23
N PHE A 81 4.87 4.21 3.99
CA PHE A 81 3.95 5.25 3.51
C PHE A 81 4.46 6.69 3.74
N ASP A 82 5.76 6.86 4.02
CA ASP A 82 6.32 8.20 4.14
C ASP A 82 6.31 8.93 2.80
N GLY A 83 5.66 10.10 2.79
CA GLY A 83 5.45 10.90 1.58
C GLY A 83 4.34 10.39 0.68
N PHE A 84 3.47 9.48 1.16
CA PHE A 84 2.27 9.08 0.42
C PHE A 84 1.30 10.26 0.29
N ASP A 85 0.80 10.46 -0.93
CA ASP A 85 -0.23 11.43 -1.29
C ASP A 85 -0.99 10.94 -2.54
N TYR A 86 -2.12 11.54 -2.87
CA TYR A 86 -2.90 11.15 -4.03
C TYR A 86 -3.62 12.33 -4.68
N GLU A 87 -3.95 12.20 -5.96
CA GLU A 87 -4.81 13.09 -6.71
C GLU A 87 -5.76 12.30 -7.60
N ILE A 88 -7.07 12.37 -7.36
CA ILE A 88 -8.08 11.80 -8.26
C ILE A 88 -8.31 12.81 -9.38
N THR A 89 -7.70 12.55 -10.54
CA THR A 89 -7.67 13.48 -11.67
C THR A 89 -9.00 13.53 -12.41
N SER A 90 -9.63 12.37 -12.65
CA SER A 90 -10.97 12.26 -13.23
C SER A 90 -11.65 10.95 -12.83
N VAL A 91 -12.97 10.89 -13.02
CA VAL A 91 -13.75 9.66 -12.91
C VAL A 91 -14.65 9.57 -14.14
N ASP A 92 -14.43 8.57 -14.95
CA ASP A 92 -15.21 8.30 -16.16
C ASP A 92 -16.27 7.24 -15.83
N VAL A 93 -17.56 7.65 -15.84
CA VAL A 93 -18.69 6.80 -15.45
C VAL A 93 -19.46 6.33 -16.68
N ASP A 94 -19.72 5.04 -16.79
CA ASP A 94 -20.66 4.44 -17.75
C ASP A 94 -21.93 4.00 -17.02
N GLU A 95 -22.94 4.85 -17.06
CA GLU A 95 -24.25 4.59 -16.41
C GLU A 95 -25.08 3.51 -17.13
N GLU A 96 -24.71 3.09 -18.36
CA GLU A 96 -25.40 2.03 -19.10
C GLU A 96 -24.91 0.65 -18.69
N ASP A 97 -23.60 0.53 -18.39
CA ASP A 97 -22.96 -0.72 -18.00
C ASP A 97 -22.73 -0.84 -16.49
N ASP A 98 -23.14 0.18 -15.70
CA ASP A 98 -22.96 0.25 -14.24
C ASP A 98 -21.45 0.13 -13.83
N THR A 99 -20.57 0.76 -14.61
CA THR A 99 -19.12 0.75 -14.39
C THR A 99 -18.54 2.16 -14.36
N ALA A 100 -17.39 2.30 -13.76
CA ALA A 100 -16.59 3.53 -13.82
C ALA A 100 -15.10 3.24 -13.76
N VAL A 101 -14.30 4.22 -14.22
CA VAL A 101 -12.84 4.21 -14.05
C VAL A 101 -12.42 5.50 -13.38
N ALA A 102 -11.80 5.41 -12.22
CA ALA A 102 -11.18 6.54 -11.55
C ALA A 102 -9.70 6.61 -11.92
N HIS A 103 -9.30 7.73 -12.50
CA HIS A 103 -7.91 8.02 -12.84
C HIS A 103 -7.24 8.70 -11.66
N VAL A 104 -6.25 8.04 -11.05
CA VAL A 104 -5.60 8.50 -9.84
C VAL A 104 -4.09 8.60 -10.07
N THR A 105 -3.50 9.69 -9.62
CA THR A 105 -2.04 9.81 -9.50
C THR A 105 -1.69 9.63 -8.03
N LEU A 106 -0.98 8.55 -7.71
CA LEU A 106 -0.45 8.28 -6.37
C LEU A 106 0.97 8.83 -6.27
N THR A 107 1.29 9.47 -5.16
CA THR A 107 2.68 9.73 -4.76
C THR A 107 3.06 8.66 -3.73
N ALA A 108 3.92 7.73 -4.12
CA ALA A 108 4.26 6.59 -3.26
C ALA A 108 5.68 6.08 -3.53
N LYS A 109 6.23 5.31 -2.60
CA LYS A 109 7.45 4.54 -2.84
C LYS A 109 7.12 3.38 -3.78
N SER A 110 7.85 3.27 -4.91
CA SER A 110 7.71 2.12 -5.79
C SER A 110 8.18 0.84 -5.08
N MET A 111 7.35 -0.18 -5.07
CA MET A 111 7.71 -1.48 -4.49
C MET A 111 8.90 -2.12 -5.20
N LYS A 112 9.04 -1.89 -6.50
CA LYS A 112 10.21 -2.30 -7.27
C LYS A 112 11.50 -1.66 -6.76
N ASP A 113 11.46 -0.35 -6.45
CA ASP A 113 12.62 0.38 -5.93
C ASP A 113 12.92 -0.03 -4.49
N VAL A 114 11.90 -0.28 -3.66
CA VAL A 114 12.05 -0.86 -2.32
C VAL A 114 12.73 -2.22 -2.39
N MET A 115 12.26 -3.11 -3.28
CA MET A 115 12.88 -4.43 -3.47
C MET A 115 14.34 -4.33 -3.92
N ALA A 116 14.63 -3.44 -4.87
CA ALA A 116 15.99 -3.23 -5.35
C ALA A 116 16.92 -2.70 -4.23
N ALA A 117 16.43 -1.80 -3.39
CA ALA A 117 17.18 -1.28 -2.24
C ALA A 117 17.46 -2.39 -1.21
N LEU A 118 16.48 -3.24 -0.93
CA LEU A 118 16.64 -4.38 -0.02
C LEU A 118 17.61 -5.43 -0.57
N GLU A 119 17.55 -5.74 -1.87
CA GLU A 119 18.51 -6.65 -2.52
C GLU A 119 19.93 -6.08 -2.43
N GLN A 120 20.11 -4.80 -2.72
CA GLN A 120 21.42 -4.16 -2.63
C GLN A 120 22.00 -4.22 -1.21
N VAL A 121 21.20 -3.91 -0.20
CA VAL A 121 21.64 -3.97 1.21
C VAL A 121 22.00 -5.40 1.60
N ALA A 122 21.23 -6.40 1.17
CA ALA A 122 21.53 -7.81 1.44
C ALA A 122 22.85 -8.25 0.80
N ASP A 123 23.11 -7.83 -0.44
CA ASP A 123 24.35 -8.11 -1.16
C ASP A 123 25.55 -7.44 -0.49
N ASP A 124 25.43 -6.15 -0.16
CA ASP A 124 26.48 -5.39 0.52
C ASP A 124 26.80 -5.97 1.90
N PHE A 125 25.77 -6.38 2.67
CA PHE A 125 25.94 -6.98 3.98
C PHE A 125 26.64 -8.34 3.91
N THR A 126 26.25 -9.19 2.96
CA THR A 126 26.81 -10.54 2.80
C THR A 126 28.16 -10.56 2.12
N SER A 127 28.53 -9.51 1.39
CA SER A 127 29.80 -9.42 0.65
C SER A 127 31.04 -9.35 1.56
N ASP A 128 30.89 -8.77 2.77
CA ASP A 128 31.99 -8.67 3.75
C ASP A 128 31.69 -9.49 5.01
N PRO A 129 32.41 -10.60 5.24
CA PRO A 129 32.26 -11.40 6.45
C PRO A 129 32.44 -10.64 7.77
N ASN A 130 33.10 -9.47 7.76
CA ASN A 130 33.25 -8.67 8.97
C ASN A 130 31.93 -8.02 9.42
N ASN A 131 30.96 -7.89 8.53
CA ASN A 131 29.63 -7.33 8.86
C ASN A 131 28.86 -8.20 9.86
N TYR A 132 29.13 -9.50 9.89
CA TYR A 132 28.44 -10.47 10.75
C TYR A 132 29.37 -11.33 11.61
N ALA A 133 30.69 -11.17 11.47
CA ALA A 133 31.65 -11.94 12.26
C ALA A 133 31.55 -11.58 13.74
N GLY A 134 31.27 -12.61 14.57
CA GLY A 134 31.20 -12.49 16.03
C GLY A 134 29.86 -12.00 16.58
N LEU A 135 28.88 -11.76 15.73
CA LEU A 135 27.51 -11.48 16.15
C LEU A 135 26.83 -12.78 16.60
N SER A 136 26.02 -12.70 17.65
CA SER A 136 25.05 -13.73 17.97
C SER A 136 23.90 -13.72 16.95
N GLU A 137 23.08 -14.77 16.93
CA GLU A 137 21.93 -14.87 16.04
C GLU A 137 20.95 -13.69 16.23
N ASP A 138 20.65 -13.34 17.47
CA ASP A 138 19.76 -12.21 17.80
C ASP A 138 20.33 -10.86 17.34
N GLU A 139 21.64 -10.64 17.49
CA GLU A 139 22.31 -9.43 17.02
C GLU A 139 22.33 -9.35 15.51
N LEU A 140 22.47 -10.50 14.84
CA LEU A 140 22.42 -10.59 13.39
C LEU A 140 21.03 -10.21 12.86
N TYR A 141 19.96 -10.77 13.45
CA TYR A 141 18.59 -10.44 13.04
C TYR A 141 18.28 -8.95 13.22
N LYS A 142 18.62 -8.39 14.37
CA LYS A 142 18.42 -6.94 14.62
C LYS A 142 19.19 -6.07 13.63
N LYS A 143 20.43 -6.46 13.34
CA LYS A 143 21.24 -5.72 12.35
C LYS A 143 20.65 -5.76 10.96
N VAL A 144 20.11 -6.90 10.55
CA VAL A 144 19.39 -7.04 9.28
C VAL A 144 18.13 -6.17 9.28
N GLY A 145 17.35 -6.18 10.37
CA GLY A 145 16.16 -5.32 10.50
C GLY A 145 16.48 -3.83 10.38
N GLU A 146 17.52 -3.35 11.08
CA GLU A 146 18.00 -1.96 10.96
C GLU A 146 18.35 -1.60 9.52
N LEU A 147 19.10 -2.46 8.83
CA LEU A 147 19.51 -2.23 7.45
C LEU A 147 18.33 -2.23 6.48
N MET A 148 17.34 -3.11 6.70
CA MET A 148 16.11 -3.11 5.91
C MET A 148 15.33 -1.81 6.08
N MET A 149 15.14 -1.35 7.32
CA MET A 149 14.44 -0.09 7.60
C MET A 149 15.16 1.10 6.99
N ASP A 150 16.49 1.16 7.06
CA ASP A 150 17.29 2.23 6.46
C ASP A 150 17.20 2.20 4.92
N ALA A 151 17.18 1.02 4.31
CA ALA A 151 16.98 0.87 2.87
C ALA A 151 15.64 1.42 2.42
N ILE A 152 14.54 1.07 3.11
CA ILE A 152 13.19 1.54 2.77
C ILE A 152 13.08 3.06 2.97
N ARG A 153 13.66 3.62 4.03
CA ARG A 153 13.72 5.08 4.24
C ARG A 153 14.43 5.81 3.11
N GLY A 154 15.46 5.19 2.54
CA GLY A 154 16.26 5.75 1.45
C GLY A 154 15.54 5.78 0.10
N VAL A 155 14.42 5.07 -0.05
CA VAL A 155 13.63 5.10 -1.30
C VAL A 155 12.78 6.38 -1.33
N GLU A 156 12.90 7.15 -2.39
CA GLU A 156 12.10 8.35 -2.62
C GLU A 156 10.72 7.98 -3.18
N SER A 157 9.67 8.68 -2.73
CA SER A 157 8.34 8.58 -3.31
C SER A 157 8.31 9.24 -4.70
N ARG A 158 7.49 8.71 -5.59
CA ARG A 158 7.31 9.23 -6.95
C ARG A 158 5.84 9.17 -7.36
N GLU A 159 5.48 9.94 -8.37
CA GLU A 159 4.16 9.87 -8.98
C GLU A 159 4.00 8.59 -9.78
N ILE A 160 2.86 7.94 -9.60
CA ILE A 160 2.48 6.67 -10.21
C ILE A 160 1.01 6.81 -10.62
N ASP A 161 0.74 6.78 -11.93
CA ASP A 161 -0.63 6.80 -12.43
C ASP A 161 -1.25 5.39 -12.33
N VAL A 162 -2.50 5.34 -11.85
CA VAL A 162 -3.28 4.12 -11.76
C VAL A 162 -4.73 4.40 -12.17
N ASP A 163 -5.31 3.45 -12.90
CA ASP A 163 -6.71 3.44 -13.24
C ASP A 163 -7.40 2.44 -12.32
N LEU A 164 -8.41 2.89 -11.56
CA LEU A 164 -9.15 2.08 -10.62
C LEU A 164 -10.54 1.81 -11.18
N GLU A 165 -10.83 0.56 -11.48
CA GLU A 165 -12.15 0.13 -11.95
C GLU A 165 -13.13 0.08 -10.78
N CYS A 166 -14.34 0.63 -10.99
CA CYS A 166 -15.44 0.61 -10.03
C CYS A 166 -16.67 0.00 -10.67
N GLU A 167 -17.48 -0.70 -9.87
CA GLU A 167 -18.73 -1.33 -10.31
C GLU A 167 -19.88 -0.91 -9.39
N ARG A 168 -21.10 -0.82 -9.97
CA ARG A 168 -22.32 -0.52 -9.22
C ARG A 168 -23.16 -1.78 -9.07
N ASP A 169 -23.52 -2.10 -7.82
CA ASP A 169 -24.35 -3.25 -7.50
C ASP A 169 -25.86 -3.03 -7.84
N GLU A 170 -26.67 -4.11 -7.69
CA GLU A 170 -28.11 -4.06 -7.94
C GLU A 170 -28.87 -3.10 -6.98
N ASP A 171 -28.30 -2.78 -5.85
CA ASP A 171 -28.84 -1.85 -4.84
C ASP A 171 -28.46 -0.39 -5.14
N GLY A 172 -27.58 -0.16 -6.12
CA GLY A 172 -27.12 1.15 -6.59
C GLY A 172 -25.89 1.69 -5.83
N ASN A 173 -25.18 0.82 -5.09
CA ASN A 173 -23.96 1.19 -4.41
C ASN A 173 -22.76 0.99 -5.34
N TRP A 174 -21.83 1.93 -5.31
CA TRP A 174 -20.54 1.80 -5.98
C TRP A 174 -19.54 1.10 -5.06
N SER A 175 -18.72 0.26 -5.63
CA SER A 175 -17.58 -0.39 -4.97
C SER A 175 -16.45 -0.57 -5.98
N GLU A 176 -15.27 -0.85 -5.48
CA GLU A 176 -14.14 -1.23 -6.32
C GLU A 176 -14.39 -2.59 -6.98
N ALA A 177 -13.94 -2.71 -8.22
CA ALA A 177 -13.95 -3.99 -8.93
C ALA A 177 -12.88 -4.94 -8.38
N ASP A 178 -13.07 -6.25 -8.57
CA ASP A 178 -12.09 -7.28 -8.15
C ASP A 178 -10.68 -7.09 -8.79
N SER A 179 -10.58 -6.30 -9.88
CA SER A 179 -9.32 -6.00 -10.58
C SER A 179 -8.43 -4.99 -9.86
N VAL A 180 -8.98 -4.15 -8.97
CA VAL A 180 -8.27 -3.00 -8.37
C VAL A 180 -7.01 -3.43 -7.60
N GLU A 181 -7.06 -4.57 -6.92
CA GLU A 181 -5.89 -5.15 -6.27
C GLU A 181 -4.72 -5.35 -7.24
N ASP A 182 -4.99 -5.96 -8.38
CA ASP A 182 -3.97 -6.21 -9.40
C ASP A 182 -3.50 -4.89 -10.05
N GLU A 183 -4.40 -3.93 -10.25
CA GLU A 183 -4.11 -2.61 -10.84
C GLU A 183 -3.13 -1.82 -9.96
N ILE A 184 -3.42 -1.68 -8.67
CA ILE A 184 -2.53 -1.01 -7.71
C ILE A 184 -1.19 -1.75 -7.60
N THR A 185 -1.23 -3.09 -7.48
CA THR A 185 -0.01 -3.88 -7.41
C THR A 185 0.87 -3.66 -8.65
N ASN A 186 0.29 -3.71 -9.85
CA ASN A 186 1.02 -3.51 -11.09
C ASN A 186 1.59 -2.09 -11.19
N ALA A 187 0.82 -1.09 -10.78
CA ALA A 187 1.25 0.31 -10.77
C ALA A 187 2.45 0.53 -9.82
N LEU A 188 2.40 0.01 -8.60
CA LEU A 188 3.48 0.12 -7.63
C LEU A 188 4.72 -0.70 -8.02
N MET A 189 4.58 -1.76 -8.81
CA MET A 189 5.68 -2.60 -9.31
C MET A 189 6.27 -2.11 -10.64
N SER A 190 5.75 -1.02 -11.18
CA SER A 190 6.17 -0.45 -12.46
C SER A 190 7.57 0.21 -12.43
#